data_7d7c9c9ec334e19dc12b3bc1ae019548
#
_entry.id   7d7c9c9ec334e19dc12b3bc1ae019548
#
_cell.length_a   1.000
_cell.length_b   1.000
_cell.length_c   1.000
_cell.angle_alpha   90.00
_cell.angle_beta   90.00
_cell.angle_gamma   90.00
#
_symmetry.space_group_name_H-M   'P 1'
#
loop_
_entity.id
_entity.type
_entity.pdbx_description
1 polymer ?
#
loop_
_entity_poly.entity_id
_entity_poly.type
_entity_poly.pdbx_seq_one_letter_code
_entity_poly.pdbx_strand_id
1 'polypeptide(L)'
;MNVILAEDDNLVRDGIRLLLETHEGFNVIGEAHNGLEAIELLKNGNKPDVILADINMPDMDGIELIKAVKEFDPKIQVVMLSMLDNEKYMIQSFSEGASGYLLKTVSPDELIFSLRQVVSGERYISSDLSFGLLERSSKRPPALPAKPVNLHLNSRELEILKLIGEGLTNSEMGEKLFISRRTVEGHRQNLMDKTGCKNTATLIKYAVLNRLI
;
A
#
# COMPACT_ATOMS: atom_id res chain seq x y z
N MET A 1 -28.56 -4.87 3.52
CA MET A 1 -27.11 -5.03 3.32
C MET A 1 -26.60 -6.11 4.24
N ASN A 2 -26.09 -7.20 3.69
CA ASN A 2 -25.55 -8.32 4.44
C ASN A 2 -24.05 -8.10 4.67
N VAL A 3 -23.62 -8.18 5.91
CA VAL A 3 -22.23 -7.91 6.32
C VAL A 3 -21.62 -9.16 6.95
N ILE A 4 -20.40 -9.49 6.60
CA ILE A 4 -19.54 -10.38 7.39
C ILE A 4 -18.51 -9.49 8.11
N LEU A 5 -18.29 -9.78 9.40
CA LEU A 5 -17.25 -9.14 10.21
C LEU A 5 -16.08 -10.10 10.36
N ALA A 6 -14.87 -9.66 10.02
CA ALA A 6 -13.63 -10.39 10.25
C ALA A 6 -12.73 -9.54 11.16
N GLU A 7 -12.63 -9.92 12.43
CA GLU A 7 -11.95 -9.18 13.50
C GLU A 7 -11.54 -10.16 14.59
N ASP A 8 -10.27 -10.17 14.97
CA ASP A 8 -9.76 -11.10 16.00
C ASP A 8 -10.09 -10.63 17.42
N ASP A 9 -10.22 -9.33 17.65
CA ASP A 9 -10.64 -8.79 18.95
C ASP A 9 -12.15 -8.91 19.13
N ASN A 10 -12.56 -9.77 20.10
CA ASN A 10 -13.96 -10.02 20.41
C ASN A 10 -14.73 -8.74 20.80
N LEU A 11 -14.10 -7.86 21.60
CA LEU A 11 -14.76 -6.65 22.08
C LEU A 11 -15.01 -5.67 20.92
N VAL A 12 -14.05 -5.52 20.04
CA VAL A 12 -14.18 -4.66 18.85
C VAL A 12 -15.24 -5.23 17.92
N ARG A 13 -15.20 -6.55 17.64
CA ARG A 13 -16.17 -7.23 16.77
C ARG A 13 -17.61 -7.11 17.31
N ASP A 14 -17.80 -7.38 18.61
CA ASP A 14 -19.12 -7.24 19.27
C ASP A 14 -19.63 -5.80 19.21
N GLY A 15 -18.74 -4.82 19.42
CA GLY A 15 -19.08 -3.39 19.32
C GLY A 15 -19.55 -2.99 17.93
N ILE A 16 -18.82 -3.43 16.89
CA ILE A 16 -19.16 -3.16 15.47
C ILE A 16 -20.48 -3.86 15.13
N ARG A 17 -20.65 -5.13 15.53
CA ARG A 17 -21.90 -5.86 15.30
C ARG A 17 -23.09 -5.13 15.89
N LEU A 18 -23.02 -4.78 17.16
CA LEU A 18 -24.09 -4.06 17.84
C LEU A 18 -24.41 -2.72 17.13
N LEU A 19 -23.36 -1.98 16.72
CA LEU A 19 -23.54 -0.74 15.99
C LEU A 19 -24.29 -0.97 14.67
N LEU A 20 -23.88 -1.95 13.87
CA LEU A 20 -24.52 -2.24 12.58
C LEU A 20 -25.97 -2.68 12.77
N GLU A 21 -26.26 -3.56 13.73
CA GLU A 21 -27.60 -4.09 14.00
C GLU A 21 -28.58 -3.02 14.53
N THR A 22 -28.09 -1.91 15.12
CA THR A 22 -28.95 -0.78 15.54
C THR A 22 -29.37 0.10 14.35
N HIS A 23 -28.77 -0.06 13.19
CA HIS A 23 -29.08 0.73 12.00
C HIS A 23 -29.91 -0.07 10.98
N GLU A 24 -31.04 0.51 10.59
CA GLU A 24 -31.91 -0.13 9.60
C GLU A 24 -31.17 -0.41 8.28
N GLY A 25 -31.41 -1.60 7.77
CA GLY A 25 -30.85 -2.05 6.48
C GLY A 25 -29.53 -2.77 6.60
N PHE A 26 -28.94 -2.92 7.79
CA PHE A 26 -27.76 -3.73 8.02
C PHE A 26 -28.12 -5.06 8.70
N ASN A 27 -27.46 -6.14 8.26
CA ASN A 27 -27.64 -7.49 8.80
C ASN A 27 -26.29 -8.20 8.86
N VAL A 28 -25.78 -8.46 10.05
CA VAL A 28 -24.55 -9.22 10.24
C VAL A 28 -24.89 -10.70 10.08
N ILE A 29 -24.46 -11.28 8.95
CA ILE A 29 -24.77 -12.67 8.59
C ILE A 29 -23.66 -13.66 8.94
N GLY A 30 -22.52 -13.17 9.42
CA GLY A 30 -21.41 -14.00 9.86
C GLY A 30 -20.34 -13.20 10.57
N GLU A 31 -19.65 -13.87 11.48
CA GLU A 31 -18.52 -13.34 12.23
C GLU A 31 -17.35 -14.31 12.08
N ALA A 32 -16.14 -13.79 11.94
CA ALA A 32 -14.90 -14.53 11.78
C ALA A 32 -13.79 -13.90 12.63
N HIS A 33 -12.88 -14.72 13.16
CA HIS A 33 -11.74 -14.27 13.94
C HIS A 33 -10.49 -14.07 13.08
N ASN A 34 -10.53 -14.52 11.84
CA ASN A 34 -9.45 -14.40 10.87
C ASN A 34 -9.98 -14.53 9.44
N GLY A 35 -9.10 -14.35 8.46
CA GLY A 35 -9.48 -14.43 7.06
C GLY A 35 -9.91 -15.83 6.62
N LEU A 36 -9.33 -16.90 7.20
CA LEU A 36 -9.71 -18.28 6.83
C LEU A 36 -11.16 -18.57 7.20
N GLU A 37 -11.57 -18.20 8.42
CA GLU A 37 -12.96 -18.35 8.88
C GLU A 37 -13.93 -17.54 8.00
N ALA A 38 -13.54 -16.30 7.59
CA ALA A 38 -14.36 -15.51 6.69
C ALA A 38 -14.56 -16.20 5.32
N ILE A 39 -13.53 -16.82 4.78
CA ILE A 39 -13.62 -17.61 3.54
C ILE A 39 -14.47 -18.88 3.75
N GLU A 40 -14.39 -19.53 4.90
CA GLU A 40 -15.25 -20.67 5.20
C GLU A 40 -16.73 -20.28 5.24
N LEU A 41 -17.06 -19.12 5.81
CA LEU A 41 -18.43 -18.59 5.79
C LEU A 41 -18.93 -18.41 4.35
N LEU A 42 -18.10 -17.91 3.43
CA LEU A 42 -18.46 -17.80 2.01
C LEU A 42 -18.70 -19.17 1.37
N LYS A 43 -17.80 -20.13 1.60
CA LYS A 43 -17.92 -21.51 1.10
C LYS A 43 -19.17 -22.22 1.63
N ASN A 44 -19.59 -21.90 2.85
CA ASN A 44 -20.79 -22.43 3.49
C ASN A 44 -22.09 -21.75 2.98
N GLY A 45 -22.00 -20.88 1.98
CA GLY A 45 -23.14 -20.31 1.27
C GLY A 45 -23.61 -18.95 1.80
N ASN A 46 -22.89 -18.32 2.73
CA ASN A 46 -23.18 -16.94 3.10
C ASN A 46 -22.88 -16.01 1.90
N LYS A 47 -23.78 -15.08 1.65
CA LYS A 47 -23.70 -14.12 0.54
C LYS A 47 -23.69 -12.70 1.07
N PRO A 48 -22.55 -12.20 1.54
CA PRO A 48 -22.44 -10.82 1.99
C PRO A 48 -22.42 -9.85 0.79
N ASP A 49 -22.94 -8.65 1.00
CA ASP A 49 -22.71 -7.51 0.12
C ASP A 49 -21.32 -6.91 0.38
N VAL A 50 -20.90 -6.95 1.67
CA VAL A 50 -19.60 -6.39 2.11
C VAL A 50 -19.01 -7.25 3.24
N ILE A 51 -17.70 -7.40 3.21
CA ILE A 51 -16.89 -7.92 4.31
C ILE A 51 -16.14 -6.73 4.93
N LEU A 52 -16.37 -6.49 6.22
CA LEU A 52 -15.63 -5.52 7.02
C LEU A 52 -14.55 -6.28 7.78
N ALA A 53 -13.29 -6.00 7.48
CA ALA A 53 -12.16 -6.80 7.95
C ALA A 53 -11.07 -5.96 8.61
N ASP A 54 -10.51 -6.46 9.72
CA ASP A 54 -9.25 -5.94 10.23
C ASP A 54 -8.09 -6.35 9.32
N ILE A 55 -7.03 -5.55 9.34
CA ILE A 55 -5.78 -5.86 8.63
C ILE A 55 -5.01 -6.94 9.37
N ASN A 56 -4.87 -6.81 10.69
CA ASN A 56 -4.00 -7.66 11.49
C ASN A 56 -4.81 -8.77 12.16
N MET A 57 -4.95 -9.86 11.47
CA MET A 57 -5.59 -11.07 12.00
C MET A 57 -4.62 -12.26 11.97
N PRO A 58 -4.77 -13.24 12.87
CA PRO A 58 -3.96 -14.47 12.83
C PRO A 58 -4.31 -15.32 11.59
N ASP A 59 -3.44 -16.27 11.26
CA ASP A 59 -3.58 -17.28 10.20
C ASP A 59 -3.70 -16.75 8.79
N MET A 60 -4.66 -15.90 8.52
CA MET A 60 -4.85 -15.17 7.26
C MET A 60 -5.17 -13.72 7.57
N ASP A 61 -4.29 -12.81 7.18
CA ASP A 61 -4.47 -11.37 7.39
C ASP A 61 -5.52 -10.76 6.44
N GLY A 62 -5.87 -9.48 6.71
CA GLY A 62 -6.88 -8.80 5.90
C GLY A 62 -6.47 -8.57 4.45
N ILE A 63 -5.18 -8.44 4.15
CA ILE A 63 -4.68 -8.27 2.77
C ILE A 63 -4.81 -9.58 1.98
N GLU A 64 -4.47 -10.71 2.61
CA GLU A 64 -4.65 -12.03 2.03
C GLU A 64 -6.14 -12.34 1.85
N LEU A 65 -6.98 -11.94 2.81
CA LEU A 65 -8.43 -12.06 2.71
C LEU A 65 -9.00 -11.31 1.50
N ILE A 66 -8.55 -10.07 1.22
CA ILE A 66 -9.00 -9.33 0.03
C ILE A 66 -8.79 -10.16 -1.23
N LYS A 67 -7.58 -10.71 -1.43
CA LYS A 67 -7.24 -11.55 -2.59
C LYS A 67 -8.17 -12.75 -2.71
N ALA A 68 -8.30 -13.49 -1.61
CA ALA A 68 -9.12 -14.71 -1.58
C ALA A 68 -10.60 -14.41 -1.87
N VAL A 69 -11.14 -13.29 -1.35
CA VAL A 69 -12.51 -12.86 -1.62
C VAL A 69 -12.68 -12.45 -3.08
N LYS A 70 -11.74 -11.72 -3.67
CA LYS A 70 -11.82 -11.29 -5.08
C LYS A 70 -11.66 -12.46 -6.05
N GLU A 71 -10.93 -13.50 -5.69
CA GLU A 71 -10.85 -14.76 -6.44
C GLU A 71 -12.15 -15.57 -6.30
N PHE A 72 -12.81 -15.55 -5.14
CA PHE A 72 -14.05 -16.27 -4.87
C PHE A 72 -15.26 -15.62 -5.58
N ASP A 73 -15.48 -14.33 -5.33
CA ASP A 73 -16.49 -13.50 -6.00
C ASP A 73 -16.07 -12.03 -6.02
N PRO A 74 -15.69 -11.49 -7.18
CA PRO A 74 -15.24 -10.10 -7.30
C PRO A 74 -16.31 -9.04 -6.99
N LYS A 75 -17.58 -9.43 -6.89
CA LYS A 75 -18.68 -8.52 -6.55
C LYS A 75 -18.75 -8.20 -5.07
N ILE A 76 -18.26 -9.09 -4.22
CA ILE A 76 -18.23 -8.88 -2.77
C ILE A 76 -17.31 -7.69 -2.49
N GLN A 77 -17.81 -6.69 -1.81
CA GLN A 77 -17.02 -5.53 -1.41
C GLN A 77 -16.19 -5.88 -0.17
N VAL A 78 -14.96 -5.38 -0.09
CA VAL A 78 -14.12 -5.54 1.10
C VAL A 78 -13.72 -4.15 1.61
N VAL A 79 -14.05 -3.88 2.86
CA VAL A 79 -13.68 -2.65 3.56
C VAL A 79 -12.73 -3.01 4.69
N MET A 80 -11.56 -2.37 4.68
CA MET A 80 -10.57 -2.58 5.72
C MET A 80 -10.78 -1.65 6.90
N LEU A 81 -10.70 -2.20 8.10
CA LEU A 81 -10.58 -1.45 9.36
C LEU A 81 -9.15 -1.56 9.87
N SER A 82 -8.58 -0.48 10.36
CA SER A 82 -7.21 -0.48 10.88
C SER A 82 -7.03 0.49 12.03
N MET A 83 -6.20 0.12 13.00
CA MET A 83 -5.67 1.08 13.99
C MET A 83 -4.54 1.94 13.42
N LEU A 84 -4.01 1.60 12.24
CA LEU A 84 -2.82 2.21 11.67
C LEU A 84 -3.18 3.13 10.50
N ASP A 85 -2.69 4.34 10.54
CA ASP A 85 -2.71 5.31 9.44
C ASP A 85 -1.58 5.06 8.42
N ASN A 86 -1.16 3.80 8.24
CA ASN A 86 -0.01 3.43 7.43
C ASN A 86 -0.36 3.42 5.94
N GLU A 87 0.17 4.41 5.22
CA GLU A 87 0.01 4.57 3.76
C GLU A 87 0.32 3.29 2.97
N LYS A 88 1.30 2.50 3.41
CA LYS A 88 1.69 1.26 2.72
C LYS A 88 0.56 0.23 2.73
N TYR A 89 -0.05 -0.02 3.89
CA TYR A 89 -1.16 -0.98 4.01
C TYR A 89 -2.39 -0.51 3.23
N MET A 90 -2.68 0.77 3.28
CA MET A 90 -3.80 1.35 2.52
C MET A 90 -3.59 1.19 1.02
N ILE A 91 -2.42 1.56 0.47
CA ILE A 91 -2.11 1.39 -0.95
C ILE A 91 -2.19 -0.09 -1.34
N GLN A 92 -1.63 -0.98 -0.53
CA GLN A 92 -1.65 -2.41 -0.78
C GLN A 92 -3.10 -2.94 -0.79
N SER A 93 -3.94 -2.55 0.17
CA SER A 93 -5.35 -2.96 0.24
C SER A 93 -6.10 -2.59 -1.05
N PHE A 94 -5.96 -1.35 -1.52
CA PHE A 94 -6.61 -0.92 -2.76
C PHE A 94 -6.03 -1.59 -4.01
N SER A 95 -4.73 -1.91 -4.02
CA SER A 95 -4.09 -2.64 -5.13
C SER A 95 -4.60 -4.07 -5.24
N GLU A 96 -4.93 -4.70 -4.11
CA GLU A 96 -5.50 -6.05 -4.04
C GLU A 96 -7.02 -6.07 -4.22
N GLY A 97 -7.66 -4.90 -4.33
CA GLY A 97 -9.07 -4.79 -4.67
C GLY A 97 -10.01 -4.41 -3.53
N ALA A 98 -9.50 -3.87 -2.43
CA ALA A 98 -10.35 -3.29 -1.39
C ALA A 98 -11.21 -2.15 -1.96
N SER A 99 -12.43 -2.04 -1.48
CA SER A 99 -13.35 -0.98 -1.86
C SER A 99 -13.36 0.19 -0.86
N GLY A 100 -12.90 -0.06 0.37
CA GLY A 100 -12.77 0.97 1.38
C GLY A 100 -11.64 0.71 2.37
N TYR A 101 -11.16 1.80 3.00
CA TYR A 101 -10.18 1.75 4.08
C TYR A 101 -10.53 2.79 5.14
N LEU A 102 -10.74 2.34 6.36
CA LEU A 102 -11.18 3.14 7.50
C LEU A 102 -10.23 2.95 8.68
N LEU A 103 -10.10 3.98 9.50
CA LEU A 103 -9.53 3.82 10.84
C LEU A 103 -10.58 3.26 11.80
N LYS A 104 -10.16 2.43 12.75
CA LYS A 104 -11.04 1.94 13.84
C LYS A 104 -11.54 3.07 14.78
N THR A 105 -11.00 4.28 14.60
CA THR A 105 -11.39 5.50 15.33
C THR A 105 -12.47 6.32 14.64
N VAL A 106 -12.95 5.90 13.46
CA VAL A 106 -14.05 6.60 12.76
C VAL A 106 -15.30 6.64 13.60
N SER A 107 -16.10 7.69 13.41
CA SER A 107 -17.39 7.77 14.06
C SER A 107 -18.35 6.69 13.57
N PRO A 108 -19.33 6.29 14.39
CA PRO A 108 -20.41 5.39 13.97
C PRO A 108 -21.08 5.82 12.65
N ASP A 109 -21.38 7.11 12.52
CA ASP A 109 -22.02 7.65 11.32
C ASP A 109 -21.14 7.53 10.08
N GLU A 110 -19.82 7.76 10.22
CA GLU A 110 -18.88 7.61 9.12
C GLU A 110 -18.74 6.15 8.68
N LEU A 111 -18.72 5.20 9.62
CA LEU A 111 -18.73 3.77 9.31
C LEU A 111 -19.97 3.38 8.50
N ILE A 112 -21.15 3.73 8.98
CA ILE A 112 -22.42 3.45 8.30
C ILE A 112 -22.48 4.09 6.92
N PHE A 113 -22.07 5.35 6.81
CA PHE A 113 -22.01 6.07 5.53
C PHE A 113 -21.07 5.39 4.54
N SER A 114 -19.86 5.05 4.98
CA SER A 114 -18.84 4.43 4.14
C SER A 114 -19.28 3.08 3.56
N LEU A 115 -19.92 2.24 4.38
CA LEU A 115 -20.42 0.93 3.93
C LEU A 115 -21.54 1.09 2.88
N ARG A 116 -22.41 2.09 3.02
CA ARG A 116 -23.44 2.39 2.01
C ARG A 116 -22.80 2.84 0.69
N GLN A 117 -21.78 3.72 0.75
CA GLN A 117 -21.05 4.17 -0.46
C GLN A 117 -20.37 3.01 -1.17
N VAL A 118 -19.70 2.15 -0.42
CA VAL A 118 -18.96 1.02 -0.97
C VAL A 118 -19.91 0.02 -1.67
N VAL A 119 -21.06 -0.28 -1.07
CA VAL A 119 -22.05 -1.19 -1.69
C VAL A 119 -22.74 -0.54 -2.90
N SER A 120 -22.82 0.78 -2.98
CA SER A 120 -23.27 1.48 -4.21
C SER A 120 -22.23 1.48 -5.34
N GLY A 121 -21.02 0.95 -5.10
CA GLY A 121 -19.97 0.83 -6.09
C GLY A 121 -18.88 1.91 -6.00
N GLU A 122 -18.96 2.80 -5.01
CA GLU A 122 -17.96 3.83 -4.78
C GLU A 122 -16.78 3.30 -3.96
N ARG A 123 -15.64 3.98 -4.02
CA ARG A 123 -14.50 3.73 -3.14
C ARG A 123 -14.49 4.73 -2.00
N TYR A 124 -14.12 4.28 -0.82
CA TYR A 124 -14.12 5.14 0.36
C TYR A 124 -12.80 5.07 1.15
N ILE A 125 -12.33 6.23 1.56
CA ILE A 125 -11.22 6.38 2.52
C ILE A 125 -11.72 7.33 3.60
N SER A 126 -11.49 6.99 4.89
CA SER A 126 -11.91 7.86 5.99
C SER A 126 -11.29 9.26 5.90
N SER A 127 -12.03 10.23 6.39
CA SER A 127 -11.68 11.66 6.32
C SER A 127 -10.30 11.93 6.90
N ASP A 128 -9.99 11.39 8.07
CA ASP A 128 -8.69 11.57 8.75
C ASP A 128 -7.53 11.05 7.92
N LEU A 129 -7.70 9.89 7.26
CA LEU A 129 -6.67 9.34 6.37
C LEU A 129 -6.48 10.20 5.13
N SER A 130 -7.55 10.70 4.56
CA SER A 130 -7.50 11.57 3.39
C SER A 130 -6.74 12.85 3.69
N PHE A 131 -7.04 13.51 4.81
CA PHE A 131 -6.31 14.70 5.26
C PHE A 131 -4.86 14.38 5.64
N GLY A 132 -4.60 13.28 6.33
CA GLY A 132 -3.26 12.84 6.65
C GLY A 132 -2.39 12.62 5.41
N LEU A 133 -2.94 12.03 4.33
CA LEU A 133 -2.27 11.88 3.04
C LEU A 133 -1.96 13.23 2.38
N LEU A 134 -2.92 14.16 2.37
CA LEU A 134 -2.73 15.50 1.82
C LEU A 134 -1.64 16.25 2.57
N GLU A 135 -1.62 16.19 3.91
CA GLU A 135 -0.56 16.82 4.71
C GLU A 135 0.83 16.21 4.45
N ARG A 136 0.92 14.89 4.36
CA ARG A 136 2.19 14.20 4.04
C ARG A 136 2.65 14.54 2.62
N SER A 137 1.71 14.62 1.69
CA SER A 137 1.99 15.02 0.31
C SER A 137 2.46 16.47 0.22
N SER A 138 1.90 17.38 1.03
CA SER A 138 2.31 18.79 1.09
C SER A 138 3.64 19.00 1.83
N LYS A 139 3.95 18.16 2.82
CA LYS A 139 5.22 18.17 3.57
C LYS A 139 6.35 17.41 2.88
N ARG A 140 6.04 16.54 1.90
CA ARG A 140 7.08 16.11 0.95
C ARG A 140 7.55 17.37 0.24
N PRO A 141 8.86 17.71 0.28
CA PRO A 141 9.37 18.72 -0.63
C PRO A 141 8.87 18.31 -2.01
N PRO A 142 8.31 19.24 -2.79
CA PRO A 142 7.75 18.91 -4.10
C PRO A 142 8.76 17.96 -4.72
N ALA A 143 8.33 16.74 -5.04
CA ALA A 143 9.15 15.86 -5.84
C ALA A 143 9.60 16.79 -6.94
N LEU A 144 10.88 17.15 -6.93
CA LEU A 144 11.44 18.04 -7.93
C LEU A 144 10.77 17.58 -9.20
N PRO A 145 9.99 18.42 -9.89
CA PRO A 145 9.35 17.97 -11.12
C PRO A 145 10.48 17.21 -11.78
N ALA A 146 10.25 15.94 -12.08
CA ALA A 146 11.14 15.26 -12.97
C ALA A 146 11.04 16.11 -14.25
N LYS A 147 11.77 17.23 -14.24
CA LYS A 147 12.17 17.81 -15.53
C LYS A 147 12.72 16.58 -16.19
N PRO A 148 12.28 16.23 -17.38
CA PRO A 148 13.07 15.37 -18.22
C PRO A 148 14.39 16.15 -18.35
N VAL A 149 15.26 15.97 -17.36
CA VAL A 149 16.64 16.31 -17.54
C VAL A 149 16.98 15.34 -18.64
N ASN A 150 17.18 15.86 -19.85
CA ASN A 150 17.88 15.17 -20.91
C ASN A 150 19.27 14.91 -20.33
N LEU A 151 19.32 13.98 -19.37
CA LEU A 151 20.55 13.49 -18.77
C LEU A 151 21.15 12.61 -19.85
N HIS A 152 21.95 13.22 -20.72
CA HIS A 152 22.77 12.46 -21.64
C HIS A 152 23.87 11.75 -20.81
N LEU A 153 23.45 10.68 -20.11
CA LEU A 153 24.38 9.73 -19.55
C LEU A 153 24.96 8.93 -20.71
N ASN A 154 26.26 8.95 -20.81
CA ASN A 154 26.93 8.09 -21.79
C ASN A 154 26.86 6.62 -21.34
N SER A 155 27.14 5.69 -22.27
CA SER A 155 27.08 4.25 -21.99
C SER A 155 27.92 3.86 -20.78
N ARG A 156 29.07 4.51 -20.59
CA ARG A 156 29.99 4.23 -19.49
C ARG A 156 29.46 4.69 -18.14
N GLU A 157 28.80 5.82 -18.09
CA GLU A 157 28.14 6.33 -16.88
C GLU A 157 26.97 5.43 -16.46
N LEU A 158 26.20 4.91 -17.42
CA LEU A 158 25.13 3.94 -17.15
C LEU A 158 25.67 2.60 -16.62
N GLU A 159 26.76 2.09 -17.17
CA GLU A 159 27.42 0.87 -16.67
C GLU A 159 27.88 1.06 -15.22
N ILE A 160 28.56 2.16 -14.93
CA ILE A 160 29.03 2.47 -13.57
C ILE A 160 27.84 2.64 -12.62
N LEU A 161 26.76 3.31 -13.05
CA LEU A 161 25.57 3.49 -12.23
C LEU A 161 24.92 2.14 -11.86
N LYS A 162 24.86 1.19 -12.79
CA LYS A 162 24.39 -0.18 -12.51
C LYS A 162 25.25 -0.89 -11.49
N LEU A 163 26.59 -0.83 -11.66
CA LEU A 163 27.52 -1.47 -10.73
C LEU A 163 27.49 -0.85 -9.31
N ILE A 164 27.22 0.46 -9.22
CA ILE A 164 26.96 1.12 -7.93
C ILE A 164 25.67 0.56 -7.31
N GLY A 165 24.64 0.34 -8.11
CA GLY A 165 23.37 -0.28 -7.66
C GLY A 165 23.56 -1.74 -7.20
N GLU A 166 24.49 -2.47 -7.79
CA GLU A 166 24.90 -3.83 -7.38
C GLU A 166 25.77 -3.83 -6.11
N GLY A 167 26.19 -2.66 -5.61
CA GLY A 167 26.97 -2.51 -4.39
C GLY A 167 28.48 -2.67 -4.54
N LEU A 168 29.03 -2.67 -5.75
CA LEU A 168 30.46 -2.82 -5.99
C LEU A 168 31.26 -1.61 -5.50
N THR A 169 32.48 -1.87 -4.98
CA THR A 169 33.47 -0.85 -4.65
C THR A 169 34.12 -0.27 -5.90
N ASN A 170 34.79 0.88 -5.78
CA ASN A 170 35.50 1.51 -6.90
C ASN A 170 36.58 0.60 -7.49
N SER A 171 37.22 -0.23 -6.67
CA SER A 171 38.28 -1.17 -7.12
C SER A 171 37.67 -2.32 -7.93
N GLU A 172 36.59 -2.95 -7.43
CA GLU A 172 35.88 -4.03 -8.12
C GLU A 172 35.27 -3.55 -9.44
N MET A 173 34.71 -2.33 -9.47
CA MET A 173 34.24 -1.72 -10.71
C MET A 173 35.40 -1.49 -11.70
N GLY A 174 36.57 -1.03 -11.21
CA GLY A 174 37.74 -0.83 -12.02
C GLY A 174 38.21 -2.13 -12.68
N GLU A 175 38.28 -3.23 -11.92
CA GLU A 175 38.62 -4.55 -12.41
C GLU A 175 37.58 -5.06 -13.43
N LYS A 176 36.29 -4.99 -13.10
CA LYS A 176 35.23 -5.47 -13.99
C LYS A 176 35.14 -4.70 -15.31
N LEU A 177 35.49 -3.42 -15.27
CA LEU A 177 35.44 -2.53 -16.43
C LEU A 177 36.77 -2.30 -17.14
N PHE A 178 37.86 -2.93 -16.67
CA PHE A 178 39.23 -2.77 -17.18
C PHE A 178 39.72 -1.32 -17.21
N ILE A 179 39.42 -0.55 -16.14
CA ILE A 179 39.87 0.84 -15.97
C ILE A 179 40.43 1.05 -14.58
N SER A 180 41.18 2.16 -14.39
CA SER A 180 41.73 2.48 -13.08
C SER A 180 40.63 2.87 -12.07
N ARG A 181 40.86 2.59 -10.78
CA ARG A 181 40.01 3.08 -9.69
C ARG A 181 39.76 4.60 -9.78
N ARG A 182 40.81 5.36 -10.14
CA ARG A 182 40.72 6.82 -10.28
C ARG A 182 39.76 7.22 -11.42
N THR A 183 39.76 6.45 -12.51
CA THR A 183 38.81 6.65 -13.63
C THR A 183 37.35 6.40 -13.17
N VAL A 184 37.10 5.36 -12.35
CA VAL A 184 35.81 5.07 -11.78
C VAL A 184 35.36 6.23 -10.88
N GLU A 185 36.24 6.74 -10.03
CA GLU A 185 35.97 7.90 -9.17
C GLU A 185 35.59 9.14 -9.98
N GLY A 186 36.25 9.40 -11.09
CA GLY A 186 35.90 10.48 -12.01
C GLY A 186 34.51 10.34 -12.62
N HIS A 187 34.14 9.14 -13.07
CA HIS A 187 32.79 8.87 -13.60
C HIS A 187 31.70 8.99 -12.53
N ARG A 188 31.98 8.55 -11.29
CA ARG A 188 31.07 8.74 -10.16
C ARG A 188 30.86 10.21 -9.85
N GLN A 189 31.91 11.02 -9.86
CA GLN A 189 31.79 12.47 -9.66
C GLN A 189 30.96 13.10 -10.77
N ASN A 190 31.20 12.77 -12.02
CA ASN A 190 30.40 13.25 -13.14
C ASN A 190 28.92 12.85 -13.03
N LEU A 191 28.63 11.63 -12.56
CA LEU A 191 27.26 11.20 -12.30
C LEU A 191 26.60 12.06 -11.20
N MET A 192 27.32 12.34 -10.11
CA MET A 192 26.82 13.22 -9.03
C MET A 192 26.59 14.65 -9.53
N ASP A 193 27.51 15.20 -10.30
CA ASP A 193 27.42 16.55 -10.87
C ASP A 193 26.23 16.66 -11.84
N LYS A 194 26.06 15.69 -12.72
CA LYS A 194 24.96 15.64 -13.69
C LYS A 194 23.59 15.44 -13.03
N THR A 195 23.51 14.62 -11.99
CA THR A 195 22.25 14.30 -11.28
C THR A 195 21.92 15.29 -10.16
N GLY A 196 22.88 16.10 -9.73
CA GLY A 196 22.77 16.97 -8.55
C GLY A 196 22.74 16.20 -7.22
N CYS A 197 23.11 14.92 -7.22
CA CYS A 197 23.12 14.09 -6.03
C CYS A 197 24.34 14.35 -5.18
N LYS A 198 24.15 14.43 -3.85
CA LYS A 198 25.22 14.75 -2.90
C LYS A 198 26.01 13.52 -2.40
N ASN A 199 25.47 12.33 -2.56
CA ASN A 199 26.10 11.08 -2.12
C ASN A 199 25.54 9.87 -2.89
N THR A 200 26.19 8.72 -2.73
CA THR A 200 25.84 7.46 -3.41
C THR A 200 24.40 7.02 -3.13
N ALA A 201 23.91 7.16 -1.89
CA ALA A 201 22.55 6.74 -1.55
C ALA A 201 21.50 7.58 -2.28
N THR A 202 21.70 8.91 -2.40
CA THR A 202 20.82 9.79 -3.18
C THR A 202 20.92 9.51 -4.67
N LEU A 203 22.09 9.12 -5.17
CA LEU A 203 22.31 8.74 -6.57
C LEU A 203 21.57 7.44 -6.93
N ILE A 204 21.64 6.42 -6.07
CA ILE A 204 20.89 5.16 -6.26
C ILE A 204 19.39 5.44 -6.23
N LYS A 205 18.91 6.19 -5.23
CA LYS A 205 17.49 6.58 -5.16
C LYS A 205 17.03 7.30 -6.42
N TYR A 206 17.83 8.21 -6.94
CA TYR A 206 17.58 8.93 -8.19
C TYR A 206 17.48 7.95 -9.37
N ALA A 207 18.44 7.03 -9.49
CA ALA A 207 18.50 6.05 -10.58
C ALA A 207 17.27 5.13 -10.62
N VAL A 208 16.84 4.62 -9.46
CA VAL A 208 15.62 3.80 -9.33
C VAL A 208 14.37 4.60 -9.69
N LEU A 209 14.22 5.83 -9.16
CA LEU A 209 13.04 6.66 -9.43
C LEU A 209 12.91 7.05 -10.92
N ASN A 210 14.05 7.16 -11.64
CA ASN A 210 14.07 7.49 -13.07
C ASN A 210 14.23 6.25 -13.97
N ARG A 211 14.11 5.03 -13.43
CA ARG A 211 14.21 3.75 -14.15
C ARG A 211 15.50 3.60 -14.96
N LEU A 212 16.61 4.10 -14.43
CA LEU A 212 17.93 3.98 -15.04
C LEU A 212 18.61 2.67 -14.67
N ILE A 213 18.23 2.09 -13.55
CA ILE A 213 18.64 0.78 -13.03
C ILE A 213 17.44 0.09 -12.39
#